data_7b341e6a70aeaa8fdad0eb67fb22a46a
#
_entry.id   7b341e6a70aeaa8fdad0eb67fb22a46a
#
_cell.length_a   1.000
_cell.length_b   1.000
_cell.length_c   1.000
_cell.angle_alpha   90.00
_cell.angle_beta   90.00
_cell.angle_gamma   90.00
#
_symmetry.space_group_name_H-M   'P 1'
#
loop_
_entity.id
_entity.type
_entity.pdbx_description
1 polymer ?
#
loop_
_entity_poly.entity_id
_entity_poly.type
_entity_poly.pdbx_seq_one_letter_code
_entity_poly.pdbx_strand_id
1 'polypeptide(L)'
;MPSSKSARKRMHEAVNDAIASGNAFLANEITANVMVGTTMMIIVAVMMLCLILNEVGVFTADKSIMRWAVVIATVIELPITVLNSKYVGTKKWLKVPLMVDLILVCAILSATLGHNVTLAMVFPVVVSTRYFDEKYTRAVAWATAVAFAAASFVNGFYGIINLNMMPFPNGAELSVLQDGTLREAVLDAGFDKAAYIKSLFLNDFIPRCLIFIALSVSCRYVASRGKRMIEMQSENAKKASRIETELSLATNIQANMLPRIFPAFPERDEIELYASMIPAKEVGGDFYDFFMVDDDHLAIVMADVSGKGVPAALFMVIAKTLIKDHTMIGNDLGDVFTKVNELLCESNSEGLFVTAFEGVLNLRTGEFRFVNAGHEMPFICKKGQTYKPYKIKAAFVLAGIEEMTYQSGVIQLDAGDKLFQYTDGITEATNADNELYGMERLEAILTKNADTAPADLLPAVKADIDAFVGEAPQFDDITMLCLEFKEKTKSEE
;
A
#
# COMPACT_ATOMS: atom_id res chain seq x y z
N MET A 1 -26.26 -27.04 1.78
CA MET A 1 -24.89 -26.46 1.71
C MET A 1 -25.04 -24.94 1.60
N PRO A 2 -24.35 -24.12 2.38
CA PRO A 2 -24.38 -22.68 2.17
C PRO A 2 -23.85 -22.40 0.77
N SER A 3 -24.46 -21.44 0.06
CA SER A 3 -24.09 -21.11 -1.31
C SER A 3 -22.58 -20.81 -1.41
N SER A 4 -21.93 -21.22 -2.49
CA SER A 4 -20.48 -21.01 -2.72
C SER A 4 -20.07 -19.51 -2.59
N LYS A 5 -20.99 -18.59 -2.90
CA LYS A 5 -20.84 -17.14 -2.69
C LYS A 5 -20.68 -16.76 -1.22
N SER A 6 -21.43 -17.40 -0.30
CA SER A 6 -21.33 -17.14 1.16
C SER A 6 -20.01 -17.62 1.75
N ALA A 7 -19.50 -18.78 1.33
CA ALA A 7 -18.21 -19.30 1.79
C ALA A 7 -17.03 -18.43 1.29
N ARG A 8 -17.07 -18.00 0.04
CA ARG A 8 -16.05 -17.11 -0.55
C ARG A 8 -16.01 -15.75 0.15
N LYS A 9 -17.18 -15.17 0.47
CA LYS A 9 -17.27 -13.91 1.23
C LYS A 9 -16.62 -14.04 2.60
N ARG A 10 -16.98 -15.10 3.37
CA ARG A 10 -16.39 -15.35 4.70
C ARG A 10 -14.87 -15.56 4.65
N MET A 11 -14.37 -16.21 3.61
CA MET A 11 -12.92 -16.36 3.41
C MET A 11 -12.24 -14.99 3.21
N HIS A 12 -12.78 -14.14 2.34
CA HIS A 12 -12.24 -12.80 2.12
C HIS A 12 -12.26 -11.97 3.40
N GLU A 13 -13.35 -12.02 4.17
CA GLU A 13 -13.44 -11.33 5.46
C GLU A 13 -12.35 -11.84 6.42
N ALA A 14 -12.19 -13.15 6.58
CA ALA A 14 -11.17 -13.72 7.47
C ALA A 14 -9.73 -13.43 7.01
N VAL A 15 -9.46 -13.38 5.71
CA VAL A 15 -8.16 -13.00 5.16
C VAL A 15 -7.88 -11.52 5.42
N ASN A 16 -8.86 -10.65 5.18
CA ASN A 16 -8.73 -9.22 5.42
C ASN A 16 -8.51 -8.92 6.91
N ASP A 17 -9.24 -9.60 7.81
CA ASP A 17 -9.03 -9.48 9.25
C ASP A 17 -7.63 -9.92 9.68
N ALA A 18 -7.12 -11.00 9.09
CA ALA A 18 -5.77 -11.47 9.35
C ALA A 18 -4.70 -10.46 8.85
N ILE A 19 -4.92 -9.84 7.69
CA ILE A 19 -4.05 -8.79 7.15
C ILE A 19 -4.12 -7.53 8.03
N ALA A 20 -5.32 -7.09 8.39
CA ALA A 20 -5.52 -5.91 9.25
C ALA A 20 -4.89 -6.09 10.64
N SER A 21 -4.89 -7.33 11.17
CA SER A 21 -4.17 -7.65 12.42
C SER A 21 -2.66 -7.80 12.26
N GLY A 22 -2.10 -7.57 11.07
CA GLY A 22 -0.66 -7.71 10.77
C GLY A 22 -0.17 -9.16 10.70
N ASN A 23 -1.08 -10.16 10.64
CA ASN A 23 -0.73 -11.57 10.61
C ASN A 23 -0.80 -12.16 9.19
N ALA A 24 0.15 -11.76 8.33
CA ALA A 24 0.24 -12.23 6.95
C ALA A 24 0.38 -13.77 6.82
N PHE A 25 1.00 -14.44 7.80
CA PHE A 25 1.10 -15.91 7.82
C PHE A 25 -0.27 -16.57 8.02
N LEU A 26 -1.11 -16.02 8.89
CA LEU A 26 -2.48 -16.53 9.08
C LEU A 26 -3.32 -16.36 7.82
N ALA A 27 -3.24 -15.21 7.18
CA ALA A 27 -3.91 -14.96 5.89
C ALA A 27 -3.51 -15.98 4.83
N ASN A 28 -2.21 -16.29 4.75
CA ASN A 28 -1.68 -17.31 3.84
C ASN A 28 -2.15 -18.73 4.22
N GLU A 29 -2.15 -19.11 5.50
CA GLU A 29 -2.65 -20.43 5.95
C GLU A 29 -4.14 -20.62 5.60
N ILE A 30 -4.98 -19.59 5.80
CA ILE A 30 -6.41 -19.63 5.43
C ILE A 30 -6.56 -19.90 3.93
N THR A 31 -5.84 -19.14 3.11
CA THR A 31 -5.86 -19.28 1.65
C THR A 31 -5.38 -20.67 1.20
N ALA A 32 -4.30 -21.16 1.81
CA ALA A 32 -3.75 -22.49 1.53
C ALA A 32 -4.74 -23.60 1.90
N ASN A 33 -5.38 -23.55 3.07
CA ASN A 33 -6.37 -24.55 3.50
C ASN A 33 -7.56 -24.63 2.56
N VAL A 34 -8.07 -23.47 2.09
CA VAL A 34 -9.19 -23.44 1.13
C VAL A 34 -8.76 -24.02 -0.22
N MET A 35 -7.55 -23.67 -0.69
CA MET A 35 -6.99 -24.19 -1.92
C MET A 35 -6.82 -25.71 -1.85
N VAL A 36 -6.26 -26.25 -0.77
CA VAL A 36 -6.08 -27.71 -0.57
C VAL A 36 -7.42 -28.41 -0.61
N GLY A 37 -8.45 -27.92 0.12
CA GLY A 37 -9.77 -28.50 0.09
C GLY A 37 -10.44 -28.47 -1.28
N THR A 38 -10.24 -27.40 -2.07
CA THR A 38 -10.73 -27.34 -3.45
C THR A 38 -10.02 -28.35 -4.34
N THR A 39 -8.73 -28.50 -4.18
CA THR A 39 -7.90 -29.47 -4.92
C THR A 39 -8.34 -30.90 -4.65
N MET A 40 -8.64 -31.22 -3.42
CA MET A 40 -9.13 -32.54 -3.02
C MET A 40 -10.45 -32.88 -3.72
N MET A 41 -11.41 -31.95 -3.74
CA MET A 41 -12.67 -32.14 -4.48
C MET A 41 -12.42 -32.41 -5.98
N ILE A 42 -11.44 -31.74 -6.58
CA ILE A 42 -11.06 -31.99 -7.99
C ILE A 42 -10.50 -33.41 -8.16
N ILE A 43 -9.64 -33.85 -7.23
CA ILE A 43 -9.08 -35.21 -7.28
C ILE A 43 -10.16 -36.27 -7.23
N VAL A 44 -11.16 -36.14 -6.33
CA VAL A 44 -12.28 -37.08 -6.26
C VAL A 44 -13.12 -37.04 -7.54
N ALA A 45 -13.38 -35.86 -8.10
CA ALA A 45 -14.07 -35.77 -9.39
C ALA A 45 -13.31 -36.48 -10.51
N VAL A 46 -11.97 -36.37 -10.54
CA VAL A 46 -11.11 -37.09 -11.47
C VAL A 46 -11.17 -38.61 -11.22
N MET A 47 -11.13 -39.05 -9.96
CA MET A 47 -11.29 -40.47 -9.63
C MET A 47 -12.63 -41.04 -10.08
N MET A 48 -13.73 -40.32 -9.89
CA MET A 48 -15.03 -40.69 -10.37
C MET A 48 -15.06 -40.80 -11.92
N LEU A 49 -14.43 -39.85 -12.62
CA LEU A 49 -14.30 -39.92 -14.07
C LEU A 49 -13.48 -41.15 -14.49
N CYS A 50 -12.35 -41.42 -13.82
CA CYS A 50 -11.55 -42.61 -14.08
C CYS A 50 -12.36 -43.93 -13.86
N LEU A 51 -13.21 -43.98 -12.83
CA LEU A 51 -14.09 -45.11 -12.60
C LEU A 51 -15.06 -45.31 -13.77
N ILE A 52 -15.70 -44.24 -14.25
CA ILE A 52 -16.65 -44.30 -15.37
C ILE A 52 -15.89 -44.77 -16.64
N LEU A 53 -14.73 -44.24 -16.91
CA LEU A 53 -13.90 -44.65 -18.08
C LEU A 53 -13.46 -46.11 -17.98
N ASN A 54 -13.19 -46.61 -16.78
CA ASN A 54 -12.86 -48.00 -16.55
C ASN A 54 -14.09 -48.94 -16.74
N GLU A 55 -15.27 -48.51 -16.33
CA GLU A 55 -16.50 -49.29 -16.57
C GLU A 55 -16.85 -49.40 -18.06
N VAL A 56 -16.58 -48.35 -18.82
CA VAL A 56 -16.78 -48.29 -20.29
C VAL A 56 -15.67 -49.07 -21.07
N GLY A 57 -14.61 -49.49 -20.36
CA GLY A 57 -13.51 -50.29 -20.98
C GLY A 57 -12.37 -49.44 -21.63
N VAL A 58 -12.33 -48.15 -21.34
CA VAL A 58 -11.20 -47.29 -21.77
C VAL A 58 -9.94 -47.59 -20.96
N PHE A 59 -10.11 -47.92 -19.70
CA PHE A 59 -9.03 -48.40 -18.81
C PHE A 59 -9.17 -49.92 -18.60
N THR A 60 -8.02 -50.59 -18.39
CA THR A 60 -7.98 -52.04 -18.18
C THR A 60 -7.67 -52.40 -16.72
N ALA A 61 -8.08 -51.57 -15.76
CA ALA A 61 -7.93 -51.84 -14.33
C ALA A 61 -9.04 -52.80 -13.83
N ASP A 62 -8.77 -53.57 -12.79
CA ASP A 62 -9.76 -54.40 -12.15
C ASP A 62 -10.94 -53.55 -11.63
N LYS A 63 -12.16 -53.83 -12.13
CA LYS A 63 -13.37 -53.05 -11.84
C LYS A 63 -13.71 -53.06 -10.35
N SER A 64 -13.47 -54.16 -9.66
CA SER A 64 -13.78 -54.31 -8.25
C SER A 64 -12.80 -53.47 -7.41
N ILE A 65 -11.51 -53.53 -7.70
CA ILE A 65 -10.48 -52.75 -7.01
C ILE A 65 -10.71 -51.27 -7.23
N MET A 66 -11.01 -50.84 -8.47
CA MET A 66 -11.26 -49.43 -8.79
C MET A 66 -12.52 -48.90 -8.07
N ARG A 67 -13.63 -49.67 -8.03
CA ARG A 67 -14.83 -49.27 -7.29
C ARG A 67 -14.54 -49.07 -5.79
N TRP A 68 -13.85 -50.04 -5.16
CA TRP A 68 -13.50 -49.93 -3.76
C TRP A 68 -12.54 -48.74 -3.48
N ALA A 69 -11.57 -48.50 -4.34
CA ALA A 69 -10.68 -47.37 -4.20
C ALA A 69 -11.41 -46.03 -4.18
N VAL A 70 -12.35 -45.83 -5.12
CA VAL A 70 -13.16 -44.61 -5.19
C VAL A 70 -14.07 -44.49 -3.96
N VAL A 71 -14.71 -45.57 -3.51
CA VAL A 71 -15.55 -45.55 -2.31
C VAL A 71 -14.72 -45.17 -1.07
N ILE A 72 -13.57 -45.84 -0.86
CA ILE A 72 -12.71 -45.58 0.30
C ILE A 72 -12.23 -44.13 0.28
N ALA A 73 -11.72 -43.66 -0.86
CA ALA A 73 -11.23 -42.28 -1.00
C ALA A 73 -12.34 -41.27 -0.71
N THR A 74 -13.55 -41.47 -1.23
CA THR A 74 -14.69 -40.58 -1.00
C THR A 74 -15.12 -40.56 0.47
N VAL A 75 -15.14 -41.75 1.12
CA VAL A 75 -15.50 -41.86 2.55
C VAL A 75 -14.48 -41.15 3.45
N ILE A 76 -13.20 -41.18 3.12
CA ILE A 76 -12.14 -40.48 3.86
C ILE A 76 -12.24 -38.97 3.64
N GLU A 77 -12.41 -38.53 2.39
CA GLU A 77 -12.36 -37.10 2.01
C GLU A 77 -13.59 -36.31 2.46
N LEU A 78 -14.80 -36.90 2.36
CA LEU A 78 -16.06 -36.18 2.58
C LEU A 78 -16.11 -35.47 3.96
N PRO A 79 -15.76 -36.10 5.09
CA PRO A 79 -15.78 -35.45 6.40
C PRO A 79 -14.81 -34.28 6.49
N ILE A 80 -13.62 -34.40 5.91
CA ILE A 80 -12.57 -33.38 5.98
C ILE A 80 -12.97 -32.19 5.12
N THR A 81 -13.51 -32.41 3.93
CA THR A 81 -14.00 -31.35 3.05
C THR A 81 -15.19 -30.60 3.66
N VAL A 82 -16.13 -31.30 4.30
CA VAL A 82 -17.25 -30.69 5.04
C VAL A 82 -16.72 -29.83 6.20
N LEU A 83 -15.75 -30.33 6.94
CA LEU A 83 -15.13 -29.63 8.07
C LEU A 83 -14.39 -28.36 7.59
N ASN A 84 -13.63 -28.47 6.51
CA ASN A 84 -12.93 -27.32 5.89
C ASN A 84 -13.92 -26.27 5.41
N SER A 85 -15.01 -26.68 4.74
CA SER A 85 -16.07 -25.77 4.29
C SER A 85 -16.78 -25.09 5.47
N LYS A 86 -17.01 -25.80 6.59
CA LYS A 86 -17.63 -25.24 7.79
C LYS A 86 -16.79 -24.13 8.41
N TYR A 87 -15.48 -24.35 8.53
CA TYR A 87 -14.54 -23.39 9.15
C TYR A 87 -13.90 -22.44 8.16
N VAL A 88 -14.14 -22.61 6.85
CA VAL A 88 -13.58 -21.76 5.78
C VAL A 88 -12.07 -21.62 5.88
N GLY A 89 -11.37 -22.69 6.27
CA GLY A 89 -9.91 -22.69 6.40
C GLY A 89 -9.33 -21.90 7.57
N THR A 90 -10.16 -21.24 8.41
CA THR A 90 -9.68 -20.30 9.44
C THR A 90 -8.97 -20.95 10.64
N LYS A 91 -9.10 -22.26 10.81
CA LYS A 91 -8.51 -22.97 11.95
C LYS A 91 -7.11 -23.50 11.58
N LYS A 92 -6.08 -23.09 12.31
CA LYS A 92 -4.68 -23.52 12.09
C LYS A 92 -4.47 -25.03 12.10
N TRP A 93 -5.25 -25.77 12.89
CA TRP A 93 -5.14 -27.23 12.97
C TRP A 93 -5.63 -27.95 11.70
N LEU A 94 -6.44 -27.31 10.85
CA LEU A 94 -6.99 -27.92 9.62
C LEU A 94 -5.92 -28.32 8.62
N LYS A 95 -4.76 -27.67 8.59
CA LYS A 95 -3.68 -28.00 7.66
C LYS A 95 -3.18 -29.45 7.78
N VAL A 96 -3.19 -30.00 9.00
CA VAL A 96 -2.70 -31.37 9.22
C VAL A 96 -3.68 -32.42 8.68
N PRO A 97 -4.98 -32.46 9.08
CA PRO A 97 -5.91 -33.44 8.55
C PRO A 97 -6.14 -33.29 7.04
N LEU A 98 -6.17 -32.09 6.49
CA LEU A 98 -6.24 -31.86 5.04
C LEU A 98 -5.07 -32.50 4.29
N MET A 99 -3.87 -32.38 4.81
CA MET A 99 -2.69 -32.94 4.16
C MET A 99 -2.58 -34.46 4.33
N VAL A 100 -2.97 -34.98 5.50
CA VAL A 100 -3.04 -36.44 5.73
C VAL A 100 -4.03 -37.08 4.78
N ASP A 101 -5.20 -36.49 4.63
CA ASP A 101 -6.21 -36.92 3.70
C ASP A 101 -5.72 -36.92 2.25
N LEU A 102 -5.10 -35.83 1.81
CA LEU A 102 -4.50 -35.71 0.48
C LEU A 102 -3.44 -36.80 0.24
N ILE A 103 -2.58 -37.11 1.23
CA ILE A 103 -1.58 -38.16 1.14
C ILE A 103 -2.27 -39.54 0.99
N LEU A 104 -3.29 -39.81 1.80
CA LEU A 104 -4.03 -41.08 1.75
C LEU A 104 -4.74 -41.28 0.42
N VAL A 105 -5.43 -40.28 -0.09
CA VAL A 105 -6.11 -40.33 -1.40
C VAL A 105 -5.10 -40.55 -2.53
N CYS A 106 -3.97 -39.84 -2.52
CA CYS A 106 -2.90 -40.05 -3.51
C CYS A 106 -2.26 -41.46 -3.39
N ALA A 107 -2.12 -41.98 -2.17
CA ALA A 107 -1.61 -43.34 -1.96
C ALA A 107 -2.58 -44.42 -2.48
N ILE A 108 -3.88 -44.27 -2.24
CA ILE A 108 -4.92 -45.15 -2.78
C ILE A 108 -4.87 -45.16 -4.31
N LEU A 109 -4.81 -43.99 -4.94
CA LEU A 109 -4.67 -43.87 -6.38
C LEU A 109 -3.41 -44.56 -6.91
N SER A 110 -2.27 -44.35 -6.26
CA SER A 110 -1.02 -44.97 -6.67
C SER A 110 -1.02 -46.50 -6.49
N ALA A 111 -1.65 -46.99 -5.42
CA ALA A 111 -1.80 -48.43 -5.18
C ALA A 111 -2.71 -49.14 -6.22
N THR A 112 -3.70 -48.45 -6.76
CA THR A 112 -4.67 -49.01 -7.69
C THR A 112 -4.29 -48.86 -9.17
N LEU A 113 -3.81 -47.67 -9.57
CA LEU A 113 -3.50 -47.34 -10.96
C LEU A 113 -2.00 -47.50 -11.32
N GLY A 114 -1.16 -47.87 -10.37
CA GLY A 114 0.25 -48.13 -10.58
C GLY A 114 1.04 -46.94 -11.11
N HIS A 115 1.96 -47.19 -12.02
CA HIS A 115 2.86 -46.16 -12.52
C HIS A 115 2.17 -45.08 -13.39
N ASN A 116 0.97 -45.31 -13.89
CA ASN A 116 0.20 -44.30 -14.61
C ASN A 116 -0.11 -43.07 -13.75
N VAL A 117 -0.05 -43.17 -12.41
CA VAL A 117 -0.39 -42.10 -11.45
C VAL A 117 0.75 -41.77 -10.49
N THR A 118 1.99 -42.10 -10.83
CA THR A 118 3.17 -41.85 -9.97
C THR A 118 3.31 -40.38 -9.59
N LEU A 119 2.97 -39.44 -10.50
CA LEU A 119 2.97 -38.02 -10.23
C LEU A 119 2.01 -37.61 -9.10
N ALA A 120 0.93 -38.37 -8.86
CA ALA A 120 0.02 -38.11 -7.77
C ALA A 120 0.71 -38.14 -6.40
N MET A 121 1.75 -38.98 -6.23
CA MET A 121 2.49 -39.07 -4.98
C MET A 121 3.38 -37.87 -4.69
N VAL A 122 3.75 -37.08 -5.70
CA VAL A 122 4.52 -35.83 -5.52
C VAL A 122 3.60 -34.68 -5.10
N PHE A 123 2.33 -34.78 -5.44
CA PHE A 123 1.36 -33.72 -5.33
C PHE A 123 1.19 -33.18 -3.89
N PRO A 124 1.10 -34.00 -2.80
CA PRO A 124 1.03 -33.51 -1.44
C PRO A 124 2.23 -32.65 -1.07
N VAL A 125 3.44 -33.02 -1.51
CA VAL A 125 4.67 -32.25 -1.23
C VAL A 125 4.62 -30.88 -1.92
N VAL A 126 4.20 -30.84 -3.20
CA VAL A 126 4.04 -29.58 -3.95
C VAL A 126 3.00 -28.69 -3.29
N VAL A 127 1.85 -29.23 -2.92
CA VAL A 127 0.77 -28.49 -2.27
C VAL A 127 1.21 -27.95 -0.90
N SER A 128 2.02 -28.72 -0.14
CA SER A 128 2.53 -28.28 1.16
C SER A 128 3.38 -27.00 1.09
N THR A 129 4.00 -26.70 -0.06
CA THR A 129 4.78 -25.47 -0.26
C THR A 129 3.98 -24.20 -0.07
N ARG A 130 2.64 -24.27 -0.28
CA ARG A 130 1.72 -23.15 -0.12
C ARG A 130 1.62 -22.63 1.31
N TYR A 131 2.00 -23.44 2.29
CA TYR A 131 2.04 -23.01 3.69
C TYR A 131 3.30 -22.21 4.04
N PHE A 132 4.27 -22.16 3.14
CA PHE A 132 5.56 -21.48 3.33
C PHE A 132 6.27 -21.86 4.65
N ASP A 133 6.12 -23.13 5.05
CA ASP A 133 6.73 -23.71 6.24
C ASP A 133 7.64 -24.89 5.83
N GLU A 134 8.94 -24.67 5.92
CA GLU A 134 9.94 -25.68 5.52
C GLU A 134 9.86 -26.94 6.39
N LYS A 135 9.63 -26.78 7.71
CA LYS A 135 9.52 -27.91 8.63
C LYS A 135 8.28 -28.76 8.32
N TYR A 136 7.19 -28.07 8.03
CA TYR A 136 5.93 -28.71 7.63
C TYR A 136 6.07 -29.41 6.28
N THR A 137 6.64 -28.78 5.27
CA THR A 137 6.89 -29.39 3.95
C THR A 137 7.80 -30.62 4.06
N ARG A 138 8.80 -30.58 4.94
CA ARG A 138 9.67 -31.75 5.24
C ARG A 138 8.89 -32.89 5.86
N ALA A 139 8.03 -32.61 6.85
CA ALA A 139 7.20 -33.62 7.49
C ALA A 139 6.23 -34.27 6.49
N VAL A 140 5.59 -33.45 5.61
CA VAL A 140 4.73 -33.94 4.53
C VAL A 140 5.53 -34.82 3.55
N ALA A 141 6.73 -34.41 3.18
CA ALA A 141 7.58 -35.21 2.28
C ALA A 141 7.90 -36.58 2.90
N TRP A 142 8.26 -36.65 4.18
CA TRP A 142 8.51 -37.95 4.85
C TRP A 142 7.23 -38.79 4.94
N ALA A 143 6.09 -38.22 5.32
CA ALA A 143 4.84 -38.94 5.38
C ALA A 143 4.43 -39.47 4.00
N THR A 144 4.59 -38.66 2.94
CA THR A 144 4.32 -39.06 1.56
C THR A 144 5.29 -40.15 1.10
N ALA A 145 6.56 -40.10 1.47
CA ALA A 145 7.55 -41.16 1.14
C ALA A 145 7.15 -42.52 1.73
N VAL A 146 6.71 -42.53 3.00
CA VAL A 146 6.24 -43.74 3.67
C VAL A 146 4.97 -44.28 2.99
N ALA A 147 4.00 -43.39 2.70
CA ALA A 147 2.75 -43.76 2.02
C ALA A 147 3.03 -44.28 0.59
N PHE A 148 3.99 -43.66 -0.11
CA PHE A 148 4.44 -44.08 -1.44
C PHE A 148 5.08 -45.49 -1.41
N ALA A 149 5.97 -45.76 -0.47
CA ALA A 149 6.58 -47.09 -0.31
C ALA A 149 5.51 -48.16 -0.07
N ALA A 150 4.56 -47.88 0.85
CA ALA A 150 3.44 -48.80 1.11
C ALA A 150 2.54 -49.00 -0.14
N ALA A 151 2.19 -47.91 -0.84
CA ALA A 151 1.36 -47.99 -2.05
C ALA A 151 2.06 -48.76 -3.18
N SER A 152 3.37 -48.55 -3.38
CA SER A 152 4.17 -49.29 -4.38
C SER A 152 4.25 -50.79 -4.04
N PHE A 153 4.37 -51.12 -2.77
CA PHE A 153 4.36 -52.52 -2.34
C PHE A 153 2.99 -53.18 -2.57
N VAL A 154 1.91 -52.52 -2.16
CA VAL A 154 0.53 -53.01 -2.43
C VAL A 154 0.26 -53.14 -3.91
N ASN A 155 0.66 -52.16 -4.73
CA ASN A 155 0.49 -52.21 -6.18
C ASN A 155 1.23 -53.41 -6.81
N GLY A 156 2.45 -53.72 -6.34
CA GLY A 156 3.23 -54.84 -6.82
C GLY A 156 2.56 -56.23 -6.63
N PHE A 157 1.69 -56.35 -5.60
CA PHE A 157 1.02 -57.63 -5.29
C PHE A 157 -0.48 -57.66 -5.68
N TYR A 158 -1.14 -56.51 -5.62
CA TYR A 158 -2.61 -56.43 -5.75
C TYR A 158 -3.07 -55.42 -6.85
N GLY A 159 -2.17 -54.59 -7.36
CA GLY A 159 -2.49 -53.57 -8.38
C GLY A 159 -2.39 -54.08 -9.80
N ILE A 160 -2.32 -53.13 -10.76
CA ILE A 160 -2.09 -53.42 -12.17
C ILE A 160 -0.65 -53.90 -12.33
N ILE A 161 -0.48 -55.16 -12.78
CA ILE A 161 0.81 -55.77 -12.98
C ILE A 161 1.53 -55.09 -14.16
N ASN A 162 2.73 -54.58 -13.91
CA ASN A 162 3.56 -54.05 -15.00
C ASN A 162 4.30 -55.15 -15.72
N LEU A 163 3.80 -55.55 -16.87
CA LEU A 163 4.38 -56.59 -17.71
C LEU A 163 5.84 -56.35 -18.11
N ASN A 164 6.23 -55.06 -18.21
CA ASN A 164 7.62 -54.70 -18.54
C ASN A 164 8.63 -54.98 -17.42
N MET A 165 8.16 -55.23 -16.21
CA MET A 165 9.00 -55.51 -15.03
C MET A 165 9.05 -57.01 -14.68
N MET A 166 8.33 -57.84 -15.39
CA MET A 166 8.32 -59.26 -15.15
C MET A 166 9.50 -59.94 -15.86
N PRO A 167 10.38 -60.65 -15.13
CA PRO A 167 11.35 -61.52 -15.75
C PRO A 167 10.63 -62.76 -16.25
N PHE A 168 10.37 -62.80 -17.56
CA PHE A 168 9.84 -64.00 -18.22
C PHE A 168 10.98 -64.97 -18.48
N PRO A 169 10.83 -66.25 -18.08
CA PRO A 169 11.77 -67.26 -18.49
C PRO A 169 11.61 -67.56 -19.97
N ASN A 170 12.70 -67.30 -20.75
CA ASN A 170 12.86 -67.74 -22.16
C ASN A 170 11.72 -67.45 -23.13
N GLY A 171 11.54 -66.19 -23.53
CA GLY A 171 10.87 -65.85 -24.79
C GLY A 171 9.37 -66.19 -24.92
N ALA A 172 8.65 -66.38 -23.86
CA ALA A 172 7.22 -66.57 -23.91
C ALA A 172 6.51 -65.25 -24.25
N GLU A 173 5.97 -65.13 -25.45
CA GLU A 173 5.03 -64.02 -25.79
C GLU A 173 3.73 -64.21 -24.99
N LEU A 174 3.44 -63.22 -24.14
CA LEU A 174 2.19 -63.16 -23.43
C LEU A 174 1.10 -62.63 -24.39
N SER A 175 0.24 -63.51 -24.86
CA SER A 175 -1.02 -63.08 -25.50
C SER A 175 -1.89 -62.42 -24.43
N VAL A 176 -2.20 -61.14 -24.62
CA VAL A 176 -3.02 -60.33 -23.67
C VAL A 176 -4.42 -60.91 -23.61
N LEU A 177 -4.72 -61.65 -22.54
CA LEU A 177 -6.10 -61.98 -22.16
C LEU A 177 -6.72 -60.80 -21.45
N GLN A 178 -7.82 -60.31 -21.99
CA GLN A 178 -8.50 -59.08 -21.56
C GLN A 178 -9.29 -59.20 -20.22
N ASP A 179 -9.37 -60.35 -19.64
CA ASP A 179 -10.13 -60.59 -18.41
C ASP A 179 -9.24 -60.98 -17.23
N GLY A 180 -9.23 -60.29 -16.20
CA GLY A 180 -8.68 -60.52 -14.85
C GLY A 180 -7.92 -61.81 -14.51
N THR A 181 -7.99 -62.82 -15.38
CA THR A 181 -7.31 -64.12 -15.39
C THR A 181 -5.80 -64.06 -15.65
N LEU A 182 -5.28 -62.91 -16.14
CA LEU A 182 -3.84 -62.71 -16.41
C LEU A 182 -3.00 -62.89 -15.14
N ARG A 183 -3.50 -62.48 -13.98
CA ARG A 183 -2.85 -62.60 -12.71
C ARG A 183 -2.71 -64.05 -12.25
N GLU A 184 -3.73 -64.85 -12.41
CA GLU A 184 -3.74 -66.27 -12.06
C GLU A 184 -2.82 -67.05 -12.98
N ALA A 185 -2.91 -66.80 -14.31
CA ALA A 185 -2.05 -67.42 -15.28
C ALA A 185 -0.57 -67.12 -15.14
N VAL A 186 -0.23 -65.90 -14.70
CA VAL A 186 1.17 -65.51 -14.45
C VAL A 186 1.72 -66.11 -13.17
N LEU A 187 0.88 -66.25 -12.14
CA LEU A 187 1.25 -66.93 -10.88
C LEU A 187 1.41 -68.42 -11.04
N ASP A 188 0.65 -69.07 -11.95
CA ASP A 188 0.72 -70.51 -12.21
C ASP A 188 1.86 -70.90 -13.13
N ALA A 189 2.41 -69.96 -13.95
CA ALA A 189 3.49 -70.23 -14.93
C ALA A 189 4.92 -70.35 -14.34
N GLY A 190 5.05 -70.57 -13.01
CA GLY A 190 6.39 -70.69 -12.41
C GLY A 190 7.09 -69.34 -12.13
N PHE A 191 6.31 -68.39 -11.74
CA PHE A 191 6.74 -67.02 -11.46
C PHE A 191 7.80 -66.95 -10.33
N ASP A 192 8.96 -66.40 -10.62
CA ASP A 192 10.01 -66.16 -9.60
C ASP A 192 9.72 -64.86 -8.85
N LYS A 193 9.05 -65.01 -7.69
CA LYS A 193 8.72 -63.87 -6.80
C LYS A 193 9.95 -63.07 -6.37
N ALA A 194 11.09 -63.72 -6.18
CA ALA A 194 12.31 -63.04 -5.72
C ALA A 194 12.92 -62.18 -6.83
N ALA A 195 12.95 -62.69 -8.07
CA ALA A 195 13.40 -61.92 -9.22
C ALA A 195 12.48 -60.75 -9.52
N TYR A 196 11.16 -60.93 -9.38
CA TYR A 196 10.19 -59.87 -9.56
C TYR A 196 10.33 -58.75 -8.50
N ILE A 197 10.43 -59.09 -7.23
CA ILE A 197 10.66 -58.11 -6.13
C ILE A 197 11.95 -57.33 -6.36
N LYS A 198 13.03 -58.02 -6.78
CA LYS A 198 14.31 -57.39 -7.12
C LYS A 198 14.15 -56.41 -8.31
N SER A 199 13.46 -56.81 -9.36
CA SER A 199 13.17 -55.95 -10.53
C SER A 199 12.32 -54.73 -10.15
N LEU A 200 11.25 -54.94 -9.40
CA LEU A 200 10.40 -53.87 -8.87
C LEU A 200 11.21 -52.86 -8.06
N PHE A 201 12.09 -53.38 -7.20
CA PHE A 201 12.91 -52.49 -6.33
C PHE A 201 13.94 -51.70 -7.14
N LEU A 202 14.67 -52.33 -8.07
CA LEU A 202 15.74 -51.68 -8.81
C LEU A 202 15.22 -50.77 -9.93
N ASN A 203 14.20 -51.19 -10.71
CA ASN A 203 13.78 -50.54 -11.91
C ASN A 203 12.57 -49.62 -11.75
N ASP A 204 11.82 -49.77 -10.63
CA ASP A 204 10.66 -48.91 -10.34
C ASP A 204 10.84 -48.06 -9.08
N PHE A 205 11.10 -48.70 -7.95
CA PHE A 205 11.13 -47.99 -6.65
C PHE A 205 12.31 -47.01 -6.52
N ILE A 206 13.55 -47.46 -6.85
CA ILE A 206 14.76 -46.61 -6.71
C ILE A 206 14.68 -45.35 -7.61
N PRO A 207 14.39 -45.43 -8.90
CA PRO A 207 14.29 -44.24 -9.76
C PRO A 207 13.23 -43.24 -9.27
N ARG A 208 12.08 -43.73 -8.81
CA ARG A 208 11.02 -42.88 -8.25
C ARG A 208 11.44 -42.21 -6.94
N CYS A 209 12.16 -42.92 -6.07
CA CYS A 209 12.71 -42.34 -4.85
C CYS A 209 13.69 -41.20 -5.16
N LEU A 210 14.55 -41.35 -6.16
CA LEU A 210 15.49 -40.30 -6.56
C LEU A 210 14.76 -39.04 -7.08
N ILE A 211 13.75 -39.21 -7.95
CA ILE A 211 12.90 -38.12 -8.42
C ILE A 211 12.17 -37.46 -7.25
N PHE A 212 11.60 -38.25 -6.35
CA PHE A 212 10.89 -37.78 -5.17
C PHE A 212 11.80 -36.95 -4.24
N ILE A 213 13.03 -37.41 -4.00
CA ILE A 213 14.02 -36.68 -3.21
C ILE A 213 14.36 -35.34 -3.85
N ALA A 214 14.65 -35.32 -5.16
CA ALA A 214 14.98 -34.10 -5.89
C ALA A 214 13.82 -33.06 -5.82
N LEU A 215 12.60 -33.51 -6.05
CA LEU A 215 11.41 -32.67 -5.96
C LEU A 215 11.14 -32.17 -4.52
N SER A 216 11.34 -33.05 -3.52
CA SER A 216 11.18 -32.67 -2.12
C SER A 216 12.19 -31.61 -1.68
N VAL A 217 13.43 -31.67 -2.14
CA VAL A 217 14.44 -30.62 -1.90
C VAL A 217 14.02 -29.31 -2.54
N SER A 218 13.57 -29.35 -3.81
CA SER A 218 13.10 -28.19 -4.55
C SER A 218 11.86 -27.53 -3.86
N CYS A 219 10.90 -28.35 -3.43
CA CYS A 219 9.71 -27.88 -2.71
C CYS A 219 10.07 -27.21 -1.38
N ARG A 220 11.02 -27.77 -0.63
CA ARG A 220 11.52 -27.13 0.61
C ARG A 220 12.15 -25.77 0.33
N TYR A 221 12.94 -25.65 -0.72
CA TYR A 221 13.54 -24.38 -1.12
C TYR A 221 12.46 -23.33 -1.46
N VAL A 222 11.43 -23.73 -2.23
CA VAL A 222 10.29 -22.85 -2.55
C VAL A 222 9.56 -22.40 -1.28
N ALA A 223 9.28 -23.31 -0.35
CA ALA A 223 8.61 -22.99 0.91
C ALA A 223 9.43 -21.99 1.76
N SER A 224 10.75 -22.23 1.87
CA SER A 224 11.67 -21.33 2.59
C SER A 224 11.74 -19.93 1.97
N ARG A 225 11.78 -19.85 0.63
CA ARG A 225 11.82 -18.58 -0.08
C ARG A 225 10.50 -17.81 0.05
N GLY A 226 9.36 -18.51 -0.03
CA GLY A 226 8.04 -17.92 0.20
C GLY A 226 7.89 -17.33 1.60
N LYS A 227 8.41 -18.03 2.63
CA LYS A 227 8.43 -17.52 4.01
C LYS A 227 9.17 -16.19 4.12
N ARG A 228 10.41 -16.13 3.59
CA ARG A 228 11.20 -14.88 3.60
C ARG A 228 10.51 -13.73 2.89
N MET A 229 9.83 -14.04 1.78
CA MET A 229 9.10 -13.02 1.02
C MET A 229 7.94 -12.41 1.84
N ILE A 230 7.17 -13.24 2.55
CA ILE A 230 6.10 -12.77 3.44
C ILE A 230 6.67 -11.95 4.61
N GLU A 231 7.78 -12.40 5.21
CA GLU A 231 8.46 -11.67 6.29
C GLU A 231 8.91 -10.29 5.83
N MET A 232 9.57 -10.19 4.67
CA MET A 232 9.98 -8.91 4.08
C MET A 232 8.80 -7.99 3.77
N GLN A 233 7.72 -8.52 3.19
CA GLN A 233 6.52 -7.73 2.90
C GLN A 233 5.88 -7.19 4.19
N SER A 234 5.78 -8.02 5.22
CA SER A 234 5.24 -7.61 6.52
C SER A 234 6.10 -6.54 7.19
N GLU A 235 7.43 -6.68 7.13
CA GLU A 235 8.35 -5.69 7.67
C GLU A 235 8.26 -4.35 6.93
N ASN A 236 8.24 -4.39 5.59
CA ASN A 236 8.10 -3.19 4.77
C ASN A 236 6.75 -2.48 5.01
N ALA A 237 5.66 -3.23 5.14
CA ALA A 237 4.35 -2.67 5.48
C ALA A 237 4.35 -1.98 6.85
N LYS A 238 5.01 -2.58 7.86
CA LYS A 238 5.15 -1.95 9.18
C LYS A 238 6.00 -0.67 9.14
N LYS A 239 7.10 -0.68 8.36
CA LYS A 239 7.95 0.51 8.19
C LYS A 239 7.17 1.63 7.51
N ALA A 240 6.43 1.33 6.43
CA ALA A 240 5.60 2.30 5.72
C ALA A 240 4.53 2.91 6.63
N SER A 241 3.79 2.09 7.38
CA SER A 241 2.77 2.57 8.32
C SER A 241 3.35 3.43 9.45
N ARG A 242 4.56 3.10 9.93
CA ARG A 242 5.25 3.92 10.92
C ARG A 242 5.63 5.29 10.36
N ILE A 243 6.23 5.33 9.16
CA ILE A 243 6.61 6.58 8.48
C ILE A 243 5.37 7.45 8.25
N GLU A 244 4.27 6.87 7.79
CA GLU A 244 3.00 7.58 7.59
C GLU A 244 2.47 8.19 8.90
N THR A 245 2.57 7.46 10.01
CA THR A 245 2.16 7.96 11.33
C THR A 245 3.07 9.11 11.79
N GLU A 246 4.38 9.00 11.61
CA GLU A 246 5.35 10.03 11.99
C GLU A 246 5.16 11.30 11.13
N LEU A 247 4.88 11.15 9.82
CA LEU A 247 4.56 12.27 8.92
C LEU A 247 3.24 12.94 9.29
N SER A 248 2.18 12.18 9.58
CA SER A 248 0.90 12.74 10.03
C SER A 248 1.05 13.54 11.33
N LEU A 249 1.90 13.08 12.25
CA LEU A 249 2.21 13.86 13.46
C LEU A 249 2.95 15.16 13.12
N ALA A 250 3.92 15.13 12.22
CA ALA A 250 4.63 16.33 11.76
C ALA A 250 3.69 17.33 11.10
N THR A 251 2.75 16.87 10.26
CA THR A 251 1.69 17.69 9.66
C THR A 251 0.88 18.41 10.73
N ASN A 252 0.45 17.70 11.77
CA ASN A 252 -0.34 18.28 12.85
C ASN A 252 0.47 19.33 13.66
N ILE A 253 1.76 19.07 13.92
CA ILE A 253 2.63 20.01 14.60
C ILE A 253 2.79 21.28 13.75
N GLN A 254 3.15 21.15 12.48
CA GLN A 254 3.33 22.28 11.56
C GLN A 254 2.05 23.11 11.44
N ALA A 255 0.96 22.43 11.24
CA ALA A 255 -0.34 23.06 11.14
C ALA A 255 -0.74 23.86 12.39
N ASN A 256 -0.34 23.42 13.59
CA ASN A 256 -0.58 24.15 14.84
C ASN A 256 0.39 25.32 15.06
N MET A 257 1.44 25.44 14.27
CA MET A 257 2.34 26.59 14.28
C MET A 257 1.77 27.81 13.55
N LEU A 258 0.84 27.57 12.61
CA LEU A 258 0.17 28.65 11.90
C LEU A 258 -1.02 29.17 12.71
N PRO A 259 -1.30 30.47 12.73
CA PRO A 259 -2.51 31.01 13.35
C PRO A 259 -3.76 30.50 12.64
N ARG A 260 -4.67 29.83 13.37
CA ARG A 260 -5.86 29.16 12.80
C ARG A 260 -7.18 29.59 13.40
N ILE A 261 -7.13 30.41 14.44
CA ILE A 261 -8.33 30.85 15.14
C ILE A 261 -8.77 32.16 14.51
N PHE A 262 -10.00 32.16 13.97
CA PHE A 262 -10.60 33.34 13.36
C PHE A 262 -11.96 33.61 14.01
N PRO A 263 -12.37 34.89 14.19
CA PRO A 263 -11.59 36.09 13.88
C PRO A 263 -10.28 36.16 14.68
N ALA A 264 -9.20 36.64 14.01
CA ALA A 264 -7.85 36.64 14.55
C ALA A 264 -7.71 37.54 15.79
N PHE A 265 -8.38 38.71 15.77
CA PHE A 265 -8.37 39.74 16.79
C PHE A 265 -9.80 40.20 17.06
N PRO A 266 -10.63 39.43 17.80
CA PRO A 266 -12.05 39.72 17.99
C PRO A 266 -12.33 41.02 18.74
N GLU A 267 -11.35 41.56 19.46
CA GLU A 267 -11.43 42.84 20.17
C GLU A 267 -10.98 44.06 19.32
N ARG A 268 -10.65 43.85 18.05
CA ARG A 268 -10.14 44.87 17.12
C ARG A 268 -11.10 45.09 15.98
N ASP A 269 -11.88 46.15 16.03
CA ASP A 269 -12.85 46.48 14.97
C ASP A 269 -12.18 47.11 13.73
N GLU A 270 -10.96 47.66 13.89
CA GLU A 270 -10.21 48.33 12.84
C GLU A 270 -9.59 47.40 11.80
N ILE A 271 -9.62 46.08 12.04
CA ILE A 271 -9.08 45.09 11.09
C ILE A 271 -10.00 43.88 10.96
N GLU A 272 -10.04 43.33 9.75
CA GLU A 272 -10.53 41.98 9.48
C GLU A 272 -9.47 41.22 8.68
N LEU A 273 -9.07 40.06 9.17
CA LEU A 273 -8.02 39.25 8.58
C LEU A 273 -8.43 37.79 8.52
N TYR A 274 -8.18 37.16 7.39
CA TYR A 274 -8.34 35.73 7.20
C TYR A 274 -7.17 35.17 6.40
N ALA A 275 -6.72 33.96 6.75
CA ALA A 275 -5.62 33.29 6.07
C ALA A 275 -5.89 31.77 5.99
N SER A 276 -5.34 31.15 4.98
CA SER A 276 -5.41 29.69 4.79
C SER A 276 -4.17 29.16 4.10
N MET A 277 -3.79 27.94 4.43
CA MET A 277 -2.73 27.17 3.80
C MET A 277 -3.21 25.73 3.60
N ILE A 278 -3.00 25.22 2.40
CA ILE A 278 -3.34 23.86 1.98
C ILE A 278 -2.09 23.25 1.38
N PRO A 279 -1.38 22.38 2.12
CA PRO A 279 -0.14 21.81 1.64
C PRO A 279 -0.38 20.80 0.51
N ALA A 280 0.57 20.71 -0.43
CA ALA A 280 0.56 19.74 -1.54
C ALA A 280 0.99 18.35 -1.11
N LYS A 281 1.75 18.26 -0.02
CA LYS A 281 2.21 17.01 0.61
C LYS A 281 1.78 16.96 2.07
N GLU A 282 2.27 15.98 2.80
CA GLU A 282 1.99 15.84 4.23
C GLU A 282 2.45 17.06 5.04
N VAL A 283 3.58 17.68 4.64
CA VAL A 283 4.11 18.93 5.20
C VAL A 283 4.56 19.87 4.09
N GLY A 284 4.37 21.17 4.28
CA GLY A 284 4.62 22.23 3.30
C GLY A 284 5.83 23.10 3.64
N GLY A 285 6.33 23.81 2.62
CA GLY A 285 7.34 24.88 2.76
C GLY A 285 6.72 26.24 3.07
N ASP A 286 5.50 26.44 2.63
CA ASP A 286 4.76 27.68 2.81
C ASP A 286 4.42 27.98 4.26
N PHE A 287 4.34 29.27 4.58
CA PHE A 287 3.72 29.72 5.81
C PHE A 287 3.16 31.13 5.71
N TYR A 288 2.18 31.40 6.56
CA TYR A 288 1.76 32.74 6.91
C TYR A 288 1.89 32.94 8.42
N ASP A 289 2.03 34.18 8.85
CA ASP A 289 1.88 34.56 10.25
C ASP A 289 1.23 35.94 10.35
N PHE A 290 0.63 36.23 11.48
CA PHE A 290 0.15 37.54 11.84
C PHE A 290 0.16 37.70 13.38
N PHE A 291 0.62 38.85 13.84
CA PHE A 291 0.73 39.12 15.28
C PHE A 291 0.80 40.64 15.54
N MET A 292 0.36 41.05 16.72
CA MET A 292 0.57 42.41 17.17
C MET A 292 2.03 42.58 17.58
N VAL A 293 2.72 43.55 17.02
CA VAL A 293 4.07 44.00 17.45
C VAL A 293 3.96 44.80 18.75
N ASP A 294 2.97 45.67 18.78
CA ASP A 294 2.53 46.44 19.95
C ASP A 294 1.02 46.73 19.83
N ASP A 295 0.47 47.62 20.69
CA ASP A 295 -0.95 47.94 20.70
C ASP A 295 -1.48 48.56 19.41
N ASP A 296 -0.63 49.14 18.56
CA ASP A 296 -1.03 49.90 17.38
C ASP A 296 -0.46 49.30 16.05
N HIS A 297 0.42 48.32 16.15
CA HIS A 297 1.10 47.77 14.99
C HIS A 297 0.82 46.27 14.76
N LEU A 298 0.21 45.93 13.65
CA LEU A 298 -0.07 44.56 13.19
C LEU A 298 0.95 44.15 12.17
N ALA A 299 1.71 43.09 12.42
CA ALA A 299 2.55 42.43 11.44
C ALA A 299 1.76 41.31 10.71
N ILE A 300 1.96 41.20 9.40
CA ILE A 300 1.55 40.07 8.57
C ILE A 300 2.76 39.54 7.79
N VAL A 301 2.87 38.22 7.69
CA VAL A 301 3.97 37.55 6.98
C VAL A 301 3.38 36.53 6.01
N MET A 302 3.94 36.46 4.82
CA MET A 302 3.71 35.40 3.83
C MET A 302 5.06 34.97 3.26
N ALA A 303 5.31 33.67 3.23
CA ALA A 303 6.58 33.17 2.74
C ALA A 303 6.47 31.74 2.20
N ASP A 304 7.39 31.41 1.28
CA ASP A 304 7.54 30.08 0.71
C ASP A 304 9.02 29.67 0.75
N VAL A 305 9.26 28.45 1.22
CA VAL A 305 10.59 27.82 1.28
C VAL A 305 10.79 26.93 0.07
N SER A 306 11.87 27.15 -0.65
CA SER A 306 12.26 26.33 -1.79
C SER A 306 12.33 24.83 -1.47
N GLY A 307 11.83 24.00 -2.38
CA GLY A 307 11.77 22.54 -2.18
C GLY A 307 10.47 22.11 -1.49
N LYS A 308 10.35 20.82 -1.16
CA LYS A 308 9.08 20.23 -0.65
C LYS A 308 9.35 19.14 0.37
N GLY A 309 8.39 18.96 1.27
CA GLY A 309 8.45 17.92 2.29
C GLY A 309 9.25 18.31 3.52
N VAL A 310 9.78 17.34 4.25
CA VAL A 310 10.36 17.55 5.59
C VAL A 310 11.49 18.59 5.65
N PRO A 311 12.45 18.62 4.71
CA PRO A 311 13.52 19.65 4.76
C PRO A 311 12.96 21.07 4.66
N ALA A 312 12.06 21.33 3.70
CA ALA A 312 11.43 22.64 3.52
C ALA A 312 10.59 23.01 4.77
N ALA A 313 9.82 22.06 5.30
CA ALA A 313 9.02 22.28 6.49
C ALA A 313 9.85 22.63 7.74
N LEU A 314 11.01 22.02 7.93
CA LEU A 314 11.92 22.35 9.03
C LEU A 314 12.54 23.74 8.84
N PHE A 315 12.96 24.08 7.63
CA PHE A 315 13.52 25.38 7.32
C PHE A 315 12.47 26.49 7.46
N MET A 316 11.21 26.20 7.11
CA MET A 316 10.06 27.08 7.33
C MET A 316 9.90 27.44 8.81
N VAL A 317 10.00 26.47 9.73
CA VAL A 317 9.89 26.72 11.18
C VAL A 317 10.97 27.69 11.64
N ILE A 318 12.21 27.53 11.15
CA ILE A 318 13.33 28.40 11.48
C ILE A 318 13.07 29.80 10.94
N ALA A 319 12.73 29.92 9.65
CA ALA A 319 12.47 31.21 9.00
C ALA A 319 11.31 31.96 9.68
N LYS A 320 10.18 31.29 9.91
CA LYS A 320 9.03 31.86 10.63
C LYS A 320 9.39 32.39 12.01
N THR A 321 10.16 31.62 12.77
CA THR A 321 10.57 31.99 14.12
C THR A 321 11.49 33.19 14.12
N LEU A 322 12.51 33.20 13.24
CA LEU A 322 13.47 34.30 13.15
C LEU A 322 12.80 35.59 12.68
N ILE A 323 11.94 35.55 11.66
CA ILE A 323 11.21 36.72 11.19
C ILE A 323 10.39 37.31 12.35
N LYS A 324 9.55 36.50 12.97
CA LYS A 324 8.69 36.96 14.09
C LYS A 324 9.49 37.54 15.25
N ASP A 325 10.57 36.85 15.71
CA ASP A 325 11.34 37.27 16.87
C ASP A 325 12.03 38.63 16.63
N HIS A 326 12.62 38.84 15.44
CA HIS A 326 13.30 40.07 15.10
C HIS A 326 12.34 41.22 14.83
N THR A 327 11.16 40.97 14.28
CA THR A 327 10.10 41.98 14.08
C THR A 327 9.54 42.49 15.42
N MET A 328 9.36 41.59 16.38
CA MET A 328 8.90 41.96 17.74
C MET A 328 9.84 42.91 18.48
N ILE A 329 11.08 43.07 18.05
CA ILE A 329 12.03 44.04 18.62
C ILE A 329 11.69 45.48 18.17
N GLY A 330 10.91 45.67 17.08
CA GLY A 330 10.47 46.96 16.58
C GLY A 330 11.50 47.71 15.73
N ASN A 331 12.44 46.98 15.13
CA ASN A 331 13.40 47.54 14.18
C ASN A 331 12.74 47.82 12.80
N ASP A 332 13.45 48.55 11.93
CA ASP A 332 13.08 48.68 10.52
C ASP A 332 13.05 47.31 9.85
N LEU A 333 12.01 47.02 9.03
CA LEU A 333 11.84 45.71 8.40
C LEU A 333 12.99 45.33 7.45
N GLY A 334 13.67 46.34 6.83
CA GLY A 334 14.86 46.08 6.03
C GLY A 334 16.00 45.54 6.87
N ASP A 335 16.21 46.12 8.08
CA ASP A 335 17.21 45.64 9.03
C ASP A 335 16.85 44.24 9.57
N VAL A 336 15.55 43.99 9.86
CA VAL A 336 15.05 42.68 10.27
C VAL A 336 15.39 41.63 9.22
N PHE A 337 15.04 41.84 7.96
CA PHE A 337 15.29 40.89 6.88
C PHE A 337 16.78 40.69 6.60
N THR A 338 17.58 41.76 6.73
CA THR A 338 19.07 41.69 6.61
C THR A 338 19.60 40.72 7.68
N LYS A 339 19.17 40.90 8.94
CA LYS A 339 19.60 40.04 10.04
C LYS A 339 19.12 38.60 9.93
N VAL A 340 17.83 38.40 9.57
CA VAL A 340 17.25 37.07 9.32
C VAL A 340 17.99 36.35 8.20
N ASN A 341 18.34 37.06 7.10
CA ASN A 341 19.12 36.48 6.01
C ASN A 341 20.48 35.97 6.49
N GLU A 342 21.23 36.74 7.26
CA GLU A 342 22.51 36.31 7.84
C GLU A 342 22.36 35.01 8.63
N LEU A 343 21.38 34.97 9.56
CA LEU A 343 21.14 33.82 10.43
C LEU A 343 20.68 32.56 9.66
N LEU A 344 19.88 32.75 8.62
CA LEU A 344 19.47 31.64 7.76
C LEU A 344 20.62 31.09 6.93
N CYS A 345 21.50 31.94 6.40
CA CYS A 345 22.68 31.53 5.64
C CYS A 345 23.67 30.72 6.50
N GLU A 346 23.88 31.09 7.79
CA GLU A 346 24.83 30.41 8.71
C GLU A 346 24.54 28.90 8.85
N SER A 347 23.24 28.48 8.76
CA SER A 347 22.81 27.10 9.00
C SER A 347 22.25 26.39 7.77
N ASN A 348 22.50 26.89 6.57
CA ASN A 348 21.90 26.45 5.33
C ASN A 348 22.80 25.51 4.51
N SER A 349 23.12 24.34 5.05
CA SER A 349 23.91 23.33 4.33
C SER A 349 23.21 22.73 3.10
N GLU A 350 21.87 22.74 3.08
CA GLU A 350 21.05 22.18 2.02
C GLU A 350 20.83 23.14 0.85
N GLY A 351 21.25 24.40 0.98
CA GLY A 351 21.10 25.44 -0.05
C GLY A 351 19.63 25.82 -0.31
N LEU A 352 18.78 25.76 0.72
CA LEU A 352 17.39 26.20 0.65
C LEU A 352 17.32 27.72 0.67
N PHE A 353 16.32 28.30 0.03
CA PHE A 353 16.03 29.74 0.12
C PHE A 353 14.58 29.98 0.48
N VAL A 354 14.25 31.19 0.90
CA VAL A 354 12.90 31.58 1.26
C VAL A 354 12.51 32.85 0.51
N THR A 355 11.39 32.77 -0.23
CA THR A 355 10.72 33.98 -0.66
C THR A 355 9.83 34.47 0.48
N ALA A 356 9.92 35.74 0.84
CA ALA A 356 9.16 36.27 1.97
C ALA A 356 8.67 37.71 1.72
N PHE A 357 7.42 37.94 2.10
CA PHE A 357 6.82 39.26 2.21
C PHE A 357 6.40 39.47 3.69
N GLU A 358 6.83 40.58 4.27
CA GLU A 358 6.36 41.00 5.56
C GLU A 358 5.91 42.45 5.50
N GLY A 359 4.82 42.76 6.20
CA GLY A 359 4.36 44.13 6.35
C GLY A 359 3.81 44.40 7.74
N VAL A 360 4.05 45.61 8.23
CA VAL A 360 3.57 46.11 9.52
C VAL A 360 2.63 47.28 9.28
N LEU A 361 1.37 47.09 9.65
CA LEU A 361 0.30 48.10 9.55
C LEU A 361 0.20 48.89 10.86
N ASN A 362 0.34 50.20 10.78
CA ASN A 362 -0.05 51.09 11.89
C ASN A 362 -1.57 51.28 11.83
N LEU A 363 -2.26 50.79 12.86
CA LEU A 363 -3.74 50.77 12.96
C LEU A 363 -4.36 52.14 13.22
N ARG A 364 -3.55 53.16 13.58
CA ARG A 364 -4.03 54.53 13.76
C ARG A 364 -3.94 55.36 12.50
N THR A 365 -2.86 55.15 11.72
CA THR A 365 -2.55 55.99 10.55
C THR A 365 -2.83 55.35 9.25
N GLY A 366 -2.96 54.01 9.20
CA GLY A 366 -3.03 53.22 7.96
C GLY A 366 -1.69 53.13 7.22
N GLU A 367 -0.60 53.60 7.81
CA GLU A 367 0.74 53.42 7.22
C GLU A 367 1.13 51.94 7.27
N PHE A 368 1.36 51.34 6.12
CA PHE A 368 1.78 49.95 5.96
C PHE A 368 3.22 49.89 5.46
N ARG A 369 4.16 49.62 6.37
CA ARG A 369 5.57 49.40 6.04
C ARG A 369 5.77 47.97 5.65
N PHE A 370 6.51 47.68 4.60
CA PHE A 370 6.73 46.33 4.12
C PHE A 370 8.15 46.10 3.60
N VAL A 371 8.53 44.85 3.53
CA VAL A 371 9.73 44.35 2.84
C VAL A 371 9.33 43.14 1.99
N ASN A 372 9.95 43.02 0.79
CA ASN A 372 9.74 41.89 -0.09
C ASN A 372 11.07 41.29 -0.53
N ALA A 373 11.33 40.07 -0.10
CA ALA A 373 12.50 39.26 -0.43
C ALA A 373 12.10 38.20 -1.49
N GLY A 374 11.90 38.62 -2.73
CA GLY A 374 11.63 37.73 -3.86
C GLY A 374 10.26 37.06 -3.87
N HIS A 375 9.33 37.52 -3.04
CA HIS A 375 7.98 36.94 -2.92
C HIS A 375 7.00 37.60 -3.89
N GLU A 376 5.85 36.95 -4.11
CA GLU A 376 4.79 37.43 -4.98
C GLU A 376 4.30 38.82 -4.58
N MET A 377 3.90 39.61 -5.59
CA MET A 377 3.42 40.96 -5.37
C MET A 377 1.99 40.92 -4.79
N PRO A 378 1.71 41.72 -3.72
CA PRO A 378 0.36 41.77 -3.17
C PRO A 378 -0.62 42.43 -4.15
N PHE A 379 -1.88 41.99 -4.07
CA PHE A 379 -2.98 42.74 -4.65
C PHE A 379 -3.55 43.71 -3.63
N ILE A 380 -3.82 44.96 -4.06
CA ILE A 380 -4.49 45.94 -3.25
C ILE A 380 -5.84 46.29 -3.90
N CYS A 381 -6.89 46.29 -3.08
CA CYS A 381 -8.20 46.77 -3.44
C CYS A 381 -8.48 48.07 -2.66
N LYS A 382 -8.49 49.20 -3.33
CA LYS A 382 -8.95 50.46 -2.73
C LYS A 382 -10.47 50.44 -2.56
N LYS A 383 -10.98 51.04 -1.51
CA LYS A 383 -12.41 51.09 -1.19
C LYS A 383 -13.26 51.48 -2.42
N GLY A 384 -14.19 50.60 -2.79
CA GLY A 384 -15.06 50.79 -3.97
C GLY A 384 -14.37 50.60 -5.33
N GLN A 385 -13.16 50.03 -5.34
CA GLN A 385 -12.43 49.70 -6.57
C GLN A 385 -12.23 48.19 -6.69
N THR A 386 -11.48 47.77 -7.72
CA THR A 386 -11.10 46.38 -7.95
C THR A 386 -9.70 46.07 -7.43
N TYR A 387 -9.40 44.80 -7.21
CA TYR A 387 -8.05 44.37 -6.87
C TYR A 387 -7.07 44.63 -8.01
N LYS A 388 -5.91 45.20 -7.70
CA LYS A 388 -4.81 45.43 -8.62
C LYS A 388 -3.51 44.99 -8.04
N PRO A 389 -2.61 44.33 -8.82
CA PRO A 389 -1.29 43.99 -8.34
C PRO A 389 -0.49 45.26 -8.03
N TYR A 390 0.03 45.33 -6.82
CA TYR A 390 0.85 46.47 -6.38
C TYR A 390 2.31 46.20 -6.77
N LYS A 391 2.80 46.95 -7.76
CA LYS A 391 4.14 46.76 -8.33
C LYS A 391 5.20 47.18 -7.32
N ILE A 392 5.90 46.19 -6.78
CA ILE A 392 7.01 46.36 -5.85
C ILE A 392 8.30 45.89 -6.56
N LYS A 393 9.41 46.57 -6.32
CA LYS A 393 10.71 46.03 -6.67
C LYS A 393 11.11 45.05 -5.57
N ALA A 394 10.95 43.77 -5.82
CA ALA A 394 11.41 42.74 -4.91
C ALA A 394 12.93 42.75 -4.79
N ALA A 395 13.45 42.51 -3.58
CA ALA A 395 14.85 42.19 -3.35
C ALA A 395 15.11 40.71 -3.67
N PHE A 396 16.35 40.26 -3.47
CA PHE A 396 16.67 38.85 -3.62
C PHE A 396 16.07 38.02 -2.46
N VAL A 397 15.88 36.72 -2.65
CA VAL A 397 15.34 35.78 -1.66
C VAL A 397 16.19 35.72 -0.39
N LEU A 398 15.60 35.36 0.74
CA LEU A 398 16.33 35.09 1.98
C LEU A 398 17.11 33.77 1.88
N ALA A 399 18.24 33.69 2.58
CA ALA A 399 19.15 32.54 2.63
C ALA A 399 19.80 32.18 1.27
N GLY A 400 19.63 33.01 0.24
CA GLY A 400 20.22 32.76 -1.08
C GLY A 400 21.62 33.33 -1.26
N ILE A 401 21.91 34.48 -0.65
CA ILE A 401 23.22 35.16 -0.71
C ILE A 401 23.51 35.79 0.66
N GLU A 402 24.68 35.47 1.21
CA GLU A 402 25.22 36.16 2.40
C GLU A 402 25.39 37.67 2.12
N GLU A 403 25.43 38.50 3.14
CA GLU A 403 25.64 39.95 3.04
C GLU A 403 24.59 40.73 2.21
N MET A 404 23.45 40.08 1.87
CA MET A 404 22.35 40.76 1.20
C MET A 404 21.68 41.74 2.16
N THR A 405 21.42 42.96 1.72
CA THR A 405 20.69 43.97 2.48
C THR A 405 19.32 44.24 1.88
N TYR A 406 18.36 44.47 2.75
CA TYR A 406 16.96 44.70 2.35
C TYR A 406 16.53 46.12 2.71
N GLN A 407 15.53 46.62 1.98
CA GLN A 407 14.99 47.98 2.21
C GLN A 407 13.49 47.87 2.39
N SER A 408 12.97 48.60 3.36
CA SER A 408 11.54 48.75 3.58
C SER A 408 10.92 49.74 2.58
N GLY A 409 9.68 49.44 2.17
CA GLY A 409 8.79 50.32 1.44
C GLY A 409 7.61 50.75 2.30
N VAL A 410 6.83 51.71 1.81
CA VAL A 410 5.63 52.20 2.51
C VAL A 410 4.45 52.27 1.55
N ILE A 411 3.30 51.78 2.00
CA ILE A 411 1.99 51.91 1.33
C ILE A 411 1.06 52.59 2.32
N GLN A 412 0.26 53.54 1.83
CA GLN A 412 -0.84 54.11 2.60
C GLN A 412 -2.11 53.32 2.34
N LEU A 413 -2.67 52.71 3.37
CA LEU A 413 -3.99 52.08 3.37
C LEU A 413 -4.99 53.04 4.03
N ASP A 414 -6.12 53.23 3.35
CA ASP A 414 -7.26 53.97 3.89
C ASP A 414 -8.32 53.00 4.41
N ALA A 415 -9.21 53.46 5.28
CA ALA A 415 -10.26 52.63 5.83
C ALA A 415 -11.21 52.09 4.74
N GLY A 416 -11.31 50.79 4.64
CA GLY A 416 -12.02 50.02 3.62
C GLY A 416 -11.11 49.45 2.52
N ASP A 417 -9.80 49.72 2.58
CA ASP A 417 -8.86 49.10 1.65
C ASP A 417 -8.54 47.65 2.10
N LYS A 418 -8.29 46.80 1.10
CA LYS A 418 -7.92 45.40 1.30
C LYS A 418 -6.56 45.09 0.69
N LEU A 419 -5.81 44.25 1.36
CA LEU A 419 -4.56 43.68 0.87
C LEU A 419 -4.70 42.17 0.78
N PHE A 420 -4.41 41.58 -0.38
CA PHE A 420 -4.39 40.14 -0.60
C PHE A 420 -2.97 39.71 -0.94
N GLN A 421 -2.44 38.75 -0.16
CA GLN A 421 -1.13 38.16 -0.34
C GLN A 421 -1.28 36.66 -0.56
N TYR A 422 -0.38 36.05 -1.34
CA TYR A 422 -0.46 34.67 -1.74
C TYR A 422 0.90 34.11 -2.15
N THR A 423 1.01 32.76 -2.22
CA THR A 423 2.18 32.06 -2.73
C THR A 423 1.97 31.60 -4.19
N ASP A 424 3.05 31.30 -4.89
CA ASP A 424 3.06 30.93 -6.31
C ASP A 424 2.23 29.68 -6.61
N GLY A 425 2.00 28.77 -5.63
CA GLY A 425 1.14 27.60 -5.78
C GLY A 425 -0.30 27.92 -6.22
N ILE A 426 -0.74 29.19 -6.09
CA ILE A 426 -2.01 29.64 -6.70
C ILE A 426 -1.85 29.85 -8.21
N THR A 427 -0.90 30.65 -8.61
CA THR A 427 -0.70 31.01 -10.02
C THR A 427 -0.12 29.88 -10.84
N GLU A 428 0.62 28.98 -10.22
CA GLU A 428 1.20 27.78 -10.82
C GLU A 428 0.29 26.54 -10.74
N ALA A 429 -0.90 26.66 -10.12
CA ALA A 429 -1.89 25.59 -10.13
C ALA A 429 -2.19 25.16 -11.57
N THR A 430 -2.11 23.86 -11.84
CA THR A 430 -2.09 23.31 -13.21
C THR A 430 -3.29 22.39 -13.42
N ASN A 431 -3.95 22.51 -14.57
CA ASN A 431 -5.04 21.63 -14.99
C ASN A 431 -4.53 20.37 -15.72
N ALA A 432 -5.44 19.49 -16.13
CA ALA A 432 -5.11 18.25 -16.84
C ALA A 432 -4.43 18.48 -18.22
N ASP A 433 -4.58 19.67 -18.81
CA ASP A 433 -3.97 20.06 -20.07
C ASP A 433 -2.60 20.75 -19.89
N ASN A 434 -2.08 20.79 -18.66
CA ASN A 434 -0.85 21.47 -18.24
C ASN A 434 -0.90 23.00 -18.45
N GLU A 435 -2.07 23.61 -18.40
CA GLU A 435 -2.21 25.06 -18.39
C GLU A 435 -2.13 25.56 -16.95
N LEU A 436 -1.46 26.71 -16.75
CA LEU A 436 -1.37 27.37 -15.45
C LEU A 436 -2.63 28.20 -15.18
N TYR A 437 -3.04 28.27 -13.92
CA TYR A 437 -4.12 29.15 -13.46
C TYR A 437 -3.83 30.62 -13.77
N GLY A 438 -2.63 31.09 -13.45
CA GLY A 438 -2.05 32.35 -13.83
C GLY A 438 -2.61 33.58 -13.11
N MET A 439 -1.87 34.68 -13.25
CA MET A 439 -2.21 35.98 -12.64
C MET A 439 -3.53 36.58 -13.12
N GLU A 440 -3.86 36.41 -14.42
CA GLU A 440 -5.07 37.00 -15.01
C GLU A 440 -6.35 36.42 -14.40
N ARG A 441 -6.37 35.10 -14.15
CA ARG A 441 -7.51 34.43 -13.49
C ARG A 441 -7.61 34.84 -12.02
N LEU A 442 -6.46 34.91 -11.31
CA LEU A 442 -6.44 35.38 -9.95
C LEU A 442 -6.98 36.80 -9.83
N GLU A 443 -6.53 37.74 -10.68
CA GLU A 443 -7.05 39.10 -10.70
C GLU A 443 -8.56 39.15 -11.00
N ALA A 444 -9.03 38.31 -11.92
CA ALA A 444 -10.46 38.25 -12.29
C ALA A 444 -11.34 37.78 -11.13
N ILE A 445 -10.97 36.69 -10.43
CA ILE A 445 -11.76 36.17 -9.28
C ILE A 445 -11.72 37.12 -8.08
N LEU A 446 -10.56 37.74 -7.80
CA LEU A 446 -10.43 38.75 -6.76
C LEU A 446 -11.32 39.98 -7.08
N THR A 447 -11.28 40.44 -8.31
CA THR A 447 -12.10 41.59 -8.79
C THR A 447 -13.59 41.29 -8.72
N LYS A 448 -14.01 40.08 -9.09
CA LYS A 448 -15.41 39.64 -8.97
C LYS A 448 -15.92 39.68 -7.53
N ASN A 449 -15.02 39.46 -6.56
CA ASN A 449 -15.34 39.40 -5.14
C ASN A 449 -14.76 40.57 -4.34
N ALA A 450 -14.58 41.76 -4.98
CA ALA A 450 -13.93 42.91 -4.36
C ALA A 450 -14.64 43.41 -3.07
N ASP A 451 -15.97 43.32 -3.03
CA ASP A 451 -16.78 43.71 -1.87
C ASP A 451 -16.93 42.61 -0.80
N THR A 452 -16.41 41.41 -1.08
CA THR A 452 -16.56 40.25 -0.18
C THR A 452 -15.62 40.38 1.00
N ALA A 453 -16.07 40.01 2.20
CA ALA A 453 -15.22 39.95 3.41
C ALA A 453 -14.06 38.94 3.25
N PRO A 454 -12.91 39.13 3.90
CA PRO A 454 -11.76 38.24 3.83
C PRO A 454 -12.10 36.76 4.09
N ALA A 455 -12.96 36.47 5.05
CA ALA A 455 -13.38 35.12 5.43
C ALA A 455 -14.15 34.37 4.31
N ASP A 456 -14.86 35.10 3.46
CA ASP A 456 -15.64 34.55 2.35
C ASP A 456 -14.85 34.61 1.01
N LEU A 457 -13.93 35.57 0.89
CA LEU A 457 -13.09 35.74 -0.29
C LEU A 457 -12.16 34.54 -0.53
N LEU A 458 -11.44 34.10 0.51
CA LEU A 458 -10.47 33.02 0.35
C LEU A 458 -11.11 31.68 -0.07
N PRO A 459 -12.23 31.24 0.53
CA PRO A 459 -12.97 30.08 0.02
C PRO A 459 -13.44 30.22 -1.45
N ALA A 460 -13.85 31.44 -1.87
CA ALA A 460 -14.26 31.69 -3.25
C ALA A 460 -13.09 31.57 -4.23
N VAL A 461 -11.91 32.07 -3.87
CA VAL A 461 -10.67 31.90 -4.67
C VAL A 461 -10.31 30.42 -4.75
N LYS A 462 -10.33 29.70 -3.62
CA LYS A 462 -10.03 28.27 -3.60
C LYS A 462 -10.99 27.46 -4.47
N ALA A 463 -12.27 27.75 -4.41
CA ALA A 463 -13.28 27.07 -5.23
C ALA A 463 -13.05 27.30 -6.74
N ASP A 464 -12.59 28.50 -7.15
CA ASP A 464 -12.27 28.79 -8.54
C ASP A 464 -11.02 28.05 -9.01
N ILE A 465 -9.98 27.95 -8.13
CA ILE A 465 -8.79 27.14 -8.39
C ILE A 465 -9.18 25.67 -8.55
N ASP A 466 -9.99 25.11 -7.64
CA ASP A 466 -10.42 23.71 -7.69
C ASP A 466 -11.22 23.39 -8.95
N ALA A 467 -12.08 24.32 -9.37
CA ALA A 467 -12.85 24.20 -10.61
C ALA A 467 -11.96 24.22 -11.87
N PHE A 468 -10.84 24.94 -11.82
CA PHE A 468 -9.87 24.99 -12.91
C PHE A 468 -8.98 23.73 -12.96
N VAL A 469 -8.45 23.31 -11.82
CA VAL A 469 -7.54 22.16 -11.68
C VAL A 469 -8.26 20.83 -11.97
N GLY A 470 -9.53 20.69 -11.53
CA GLY A 470 -10.31 19.46 -11.68
C GLY A 470 -9.70 18.29 -10.92
N GLU A 471 -9.43 17.18 -11.63
CA GLU A 471 -8.85 15.96 -11.03
C GLU A 471 -7.29 15.94 -11.03
N ALA A 472 -6.65 16.99 -11.54
CA ALA A 472 -5.19 17.06 -11.54
C ALA A 472 -4.66 17.17 -10.10
N PRO A 473 -3.53 16.51 -9.77
CA PRO A 473 -2.97 16.60 -8.43
C PRO A 473 -2.44 18.01 -8.14
N GLN A 474 -2.60 18.47 -6.90
CA GLN A 474 -2.02 19.73 -6.46
C GLN A 474 -0.49 19.66 -6.55
N PHE A 475 0.12 20.59 -7.25
CA PHE A 475 1.57 20.61 -7.50
C PHE A 475 2.32 21.28 -6.35
N ASP A 476 1.86 22.42 -5.84
CA ASP A 476 2.49 23.18 -4.77
C ASP A 476 1.54 23.55 -3.64
N ASP A 477 2.10 24.03 -2.52
CA ASP A 477 1.33 24.54 -1.38
C ASP A 477 0.49 25.75 -1.83
N ILE A 478 -0.77 25.82 -1.43
CA ILE A 478 -1.67 26.92 -1.75
C ILE A 478 -1.86 27.73 -0.48
N THR A 479 -1.23 28.89 -0.40
CA THR A 479 -1.31 29.77 0.76
C THR A 479 -1.81 31.15 0.37
N MET A 480 -2.74 31.70 1.16
CA MET A 480 -3.32 33.01 0.93
C MET A 480 -3.74 33.68 2.23
N LEU A 481 -3.65 35.01 2.22
CA LEU A 481 -4.05 35.88 3.31
C LEU A 481 -4.74 37.12 2.75
N CYS A 482 -5.86 37.52 3.32
CA CYS A 482 -6.51 38.80 3.04
C CYS A 482 -6.67 39.60 4.33
N LEU A 483 -6.24 40.85 4.28
CA LEU A 483 -6.39 41.85 5.34
C LEU A 483 -7.28 42.97 4.84
N GLU A 484 -8.31 43.36 5.57
CA GLU A 484 -9.12 44.57 5.38
C GLU A 484 -8.84 45.51 6.52
N PHE A 485 -8.41 46.74 6.20
CA PHE A 485 -8.26 47.82 7.16
C PHE A 485 -9.58 48.61 7.26
N LYS A 486 -10.17 48.71 8.43
CA LYS A 486 -11.48 49.32 8.68
C LYS A 486 -11.39 50.60 9.49
N GLU A 487 -12.41 51.40 9.39
CA GLU A 487 -12.54 52.57 10.25
C GLU A 487 -12.80 52.12 11.71
N LYS A 488 -12.08 52.69 12.66
CA LYS A 488 -12.29 52.38 14.09
C LYS A 488 -13.70 52.79 14.47
N THR A 489 -14.53 51.84 14.85
CA THR A 489 -15.86 52.15 15.38
C THR A 489 -15.67 52.94 16.67
N LYS A 490 -16.12 54.21 16.69
CA LYS A 490 -16.11 54.98 17.97
C LYS A 490 -16.98 54.23 18.95
N SER A 491 -16.36 53.62 19.95
CA SER A 491 -17.11 53.19 21.12
C SER A 491 -17.79 54.44 21.70
N GLU A 492 -19.11 54.45 21.71
CA GLU A 492 -19.86 55.43 22.48
C GLU A 492 -19.39 55.27 23.96
N GLU A 493 -18.73 56.30 24.47
CA GLU A 493 -18.39 56.45 25.89
C GLU A 493 -19.67 56.51 26.74
#